data_25ec1efa38ba53c3462465c30b59d454
#
_entry.id   25ec1efa38ba53c3462465c30b59d454
#
_cell.length_a   1.000
_cell.length_b   1.000
_cell.length_c   1.000
_cell.angle_alpha   90.00
_cell.angle_beta   90.00
_cell.angle_gamma   90.00
#
_symmetry.space_group_name_H-M   'P 1'
#
loop_
_entity.id
_entity.type
_entity.pdbx_description
1 polymer ?
#
loop_
_entity_poly.entity_id
_entity_poly.type
_entity_poly.pdbx_seq_one_letter_code
_entity_poly.pdbx_strand_id
1 'polypeptide(L)'
;KHANPCGFGIGINLKESYDRAVSTDPVSYFGGIVGFNREVDADTALELIQPFLECIIAPSFSETALEILKKKKNLRVISVGKEGLQDHYSIKSIAGGYLYQQKDNQQGELEKLETVTHTKLKQSEFQALQLGWKLVRNVKSNAIVFANSDQLLGVGAGQMSRIDSVKIAVRKVSEAGLNL
;
A
#
# COMPACT_ATOMS: atom_id res chain seq x y z
N LYS A 1 -3.24 5.66 4.34
CA LYS A 1 -4.11 6.41 5.26
C LYS A 1 -3.52 6.38 6.67
N HIS A 2 -3.31 7.56 7.30
CA HIS A 2 -2.76 7.66 8.66
C HIS A 2 -1.49 6.84 8.91
N ALA A 3 -0.56 6.87 7.94
CA ALA A 3 0.69 6.12 7.94
C ALA A 3 0.54 4.57 7.96
N ASN A 4 -0.60 4.06 7.53
CA ASN A 4 -0.81 2.64 7.23
C ASN A 4 -1.37 2.47 5.82
N PRO A 5 -0.98 1.43 5.08
CA PRO A 5 -1.65 1.08 3.84
C PRO A 5 -3.08 0.61 4.17
N CYS A 6 -4.08 1.17 3.49
CA CYS A 6 -5.47 0.69 3.55
C CYS A 6 -5.87 -0.03 2.26
N GLY A 7 -5.01 -0.04 1.25
CA GLY A 7 -5.20 -0.76 0.01
C GLY A 7 -3.90 -0.86 -0.77
N PHE A 8 -3.79 -1.91 -1.56
CA PHE A 8 -2.70 -2.14 -2.49
C PHE A 8 -3.18 -3.05 -3.62
N GLY A 9 -2.79 -2.75 -4.85
CA GLY A 9 -3.12 -3.55 -6.02
C GLY A 9 -2.01 -3.58 -7.06
N ILE A 10 -1.88 -4.70 -7.74
CA ILE A 10 -1.06 -4.90 -8.94
C ILE A 10 -2.03 -5.17 -10.09
N GLY A 11 -1.88 -4.48 -11.21
CA GLY A 11 -2.71 -4.64 -12.40
C GLY A 11 -1.90 -4.55 -13.68
N ILE A 12 -2.51 -4.86 -14.80
CA ILE A 12 -1.90 -4.70 -16.13
C ILE A 12 -1.72 -3.23 -16.50
N ASN A 13 -2.54 -2.34 -15.91
CA ASN A 13 -2.45 -0.89 -16.03
C ASN A 13 -2.68 -0.24 -14.64
N LEU A 14 -2.48 1.08 -14.55
CA LEU A 14 -2.61 1.80 -13.28
C LEU A 14 -4.05 1.91 -12.79
N LYS A 15 -5.01 2.04 -13.71
CA LYS A 15 -6.43 2.06 -13.36
C LYS A 15 -6.83 0.77 -12.64
N GLU A 16 -6.51 -0.39 -13.19
CA GLU A 16 -6.80 -1.69 -12.56
C GLU A 16 -6.10 -1.83 -11.20
N SER A 17 -4.82 -1.39 -11.12
CA SER A 17 -4.08 -1.39 -9.85
C SER A 17 -4.77 -0.52 -8.79
N TYR A 18 -5.28 0.64 -9.19
CA TYR A 18 -6.00 1.55 -8.32
C TYR A 18 -7.35 0.97 -7.88
N ASP A 19 -8.12 0.40 -8.80
CA ASP A 19 -9.41 -0.23 -8.51
C ASP A 19 -9.26 -1.37 -7.49
N ARG A 20 -8.24 -2.21 -7.66
CA ARG A 20 -7.89 -3.27 -6.69
C ARG A 20 -7.50 -2.69 -5.33
N ALA A 21 -6.68 -1.64 -5.32
CA ALA A 21 -6.28 -0.99 -4.07
C ALA A 21 -7.48 -0.40 -3.31
N VAL A 22 -8.40 0.27 -4.02
CA VAL A 22 -9.63 0.84 -3.44
C VAL A 22 -10.56 -0.25 -2.91
N SER A 23 -10.69 -1.38 -3.61
CA SER A 23 -11.57 -2.47 -3.21
C SER A 23 -11.13 -3.17 -1.91
N THR A 24 -9.89 -3.00 -1.47
CA THR A 24 -9.41 -3.51 -0.17
C THR A 24 -10.18 -2.89 1.01
N ASP A 25 -10.39 -1.58 0.99
CA ASP A 25 -11.16 -0.85 2.00
C ASP A 25 -11.83 0.36 1.36
N PRO A 26 -13.01 0.17 0.76
CA PRO A 26 -13.70 1.21 0.00
C PRO A 26 -14.23 2.36 0.87
N VAL A 27 -14.14 2.26 2.18
CA VAL A 27 -14.52 3.30 3.12
C VAL A 27 -13.31 4.13 3.56
N SER A 28 -12.22 3.46 3.95
CA SER A 28 -11.08 4.13 4.59
C SER A 28 -10.21 4.92 3.61
N TYR A 29 -10.25 4.65 2.31
CA TYR A 29 -9.42 5.35 1.33
C TYR A 29 -9.82 6.81 1.13
N PHE A 30 -11.02 7.23 1.52
CA PHE A 30 -11.48 8.62 1.47
C PHE A 30 -10.52 9.56 2.21
N GLY A 31 -10.08 10.63 1.56
CA GLY A 31 -9.06 11.53 2.08
C GLY A 31 -7.69 10.86 2.24
N GLY A 32 -7.41 9.82 1.48
CA GLY A 32 -6.14 9.10 1.48
C GLY A 32 -5.06 9.77 0.64
N ILE A 33 -3.86 9.19 0.72
CA ILE A 33 -2.73 9.49 -0.15
C ILE A 33 -2.52 8.28 -1.05
N VAL A 34 -2.44 8.50 -2.36
CA VAL A 34 -2.26 7.43 -3.35
C VAL A 34 -0.86 7.52 -3.96
N GLY A 35 -0.14 6.42 -3.97
CA GLY A 35 1.17 6.31 -4.59
C GLY A 35 1.16 5.35 -5.77
N PHE A 36 1.81 5.74 -6.86
CA PHE A 36 2.03 4.91 -8.04
C PHE A 36 3.53 4.71 -8.29
N ASN A 37 3.87 3.60 -8.92
CA ASN A 37 5.24 3.27 -9.31
C ASN A 37 5.54 3.52 -10.80
N ARG A 38 4.57 4.08 -11.54
CA ARG A 38 4.67 4.42 -12.96
C ARG A 38 4.02 5.78 -13.21
N GLU A 39 4.18 6.30 -14.44
CA GLU A 39 3.53 7.52 -14.89
C GLU A 39 2.01 7.38 -14.85
N VAL A 40 1.35 8.36 -14.26
CA VAL A 40 -0.12 8.44 -14.22
C VAL A 40 -0.63 8.96 -15.57
N ASP A 41 -1.47 8.18 -16.21
CA ASP A 41 -2.14 8.47 -17.47
C ASP A 41 -3.50 9.15 -17.28
N ALA A 42 -4.12 9.54 -18.38
CA ALA A 42 -5.42 10.23 -18.37
C ALA A 42 -6.54 9.36 -17.78
N ASP A 43 -6.58 8.07 -18.11
CA ASP A 43 -7.65 7.16 -17.66
C ASP A 43 -7.58 6.98 -16.14
N THR A 44 -6.38 6.79 -15.60
CA THR A 44 -6.17 6.74 -14.16
C THR A 44 -6.52 8.06 -13.48
N ALA A 45 -6.17 9.20 -14.10
CA ALA A 45 -6.49 10.52 -13.55
C ALA A 45 -8.00 10.78 -13.46
N LEU A 46 -8.79 10.27 -14.41
CA LEU A 46 -10.25 10.34 -14.37
C LEU A 46 -10.85 9.63 -13.16
N GLU A 47 -10.31 8.48 -12.78
CA GLU A 47 -10.73 7.77 -11.57
C GLU A 47 -10.28 8.50 -10.29
N LEU A 48 -9.07 9.05 -10.28
CA LEU A 48 -8.50 9.74 -9.13
C LEU A 48 -9.25 11.03 -8.75
N ILE A 49 -9.92 11.67 -9.68
CA ILE A 49 -10.73 12.87 -9.39
C ILE A 49 -12.15 12.55 -8.89
N GLN A 50 -12.61 11.31 -8.94
CA GLN A 50 -13.96 10.95 -8.47
C GLN A 50 -14.07 11.11 -6.94
N PRO A 51 -13.22 10.47 -6.14
CA PRO A 51 -13.27 10.61 -4.68
C PRO A 51 -12.58 11.89 -4.20
N PHE A 52 -12.70 12.13 -2.90
CA PHE A 52 -11.82 13.08 -2.23
C PHE A 52 -10.51 12.37 -1.86
N LEU A 53 -9.39 12.87 -2.42
CA LEU A 53 -8.03 12.47 -2.08
C LEU A 53 -7.24 13.71 -1.65
N GLU A 54 -6.31 13.52 -0.72
CA GLU A 54 -5.43 14.58 -0.24
C GLU A 54 -4.19 14.77 -1.11
N CYS A 55 -3.62 13.66 -1.58
CA CYS A 55 -2.36 13.69 -2.31
C CYS A 55 -2.21 12.51 -3.25
N ILE A 56 -1.57 12.73 -4.40
CA ILE A 56 -1.14 11.70 -5.33
C ILE A 56 0.35 11.85 -5.55
N ILE A 57 1.09 10.74 -5.46
CA ILE A 57 2.53 10.68 -5.67
C ILE A 57 2.82 9.67 -6.78
N ALA A 58 3.60 10.07 -7.77
CA ALA A 58 4.03 9.20 -8.87
C ALA A 58 5.40 9.62 -9.41
N PRO A 59 6.10 8.77 -10.18
CA PRO A 59 7.32 9.16 -10.88
C PRO A 59 7.10 10.34 -11.84
N SER A 60 5.99 10.31 -12.57
CA SER A 60 5.57 11.36 -13.50
C SER A 60 4.06 11.30 -13.76
N PHE A 61 3.57 12.30 -14.46
CA PHE A 61 2.17 12.43 -14.89
C PHE A 61 2.18 12.87 -16.35
N SER A 62 1.32 12.29 -17.17
CA SER A 62 1.12 12.78 -18.53
C SER A 62 0.50 14.20 -18.51
N GLU A 63 0.72 14.98 -19.56
CA GLU A 63 0.14 16.33 -19.68
C GLU A 63 -1.39 16.29 -19.52
N THR A 64 -2.04 15.34 -20.20
CA THR A 64 -3.50 15.16 -20.09
C THR A 64 -3.93 14.79 -18.67
N ALA A 65 -3.18 13.94 -17.97
CA ALA A 65 -3.47 13.62 -16.57
C ALA A 65 -3.39 14.87 -15.68
N LEU A 66 -2.37 15.71 -15.86
CA LEU A 66 -2.25 16.97 -15.12
C LEU A 66 -3.43 17.90 -15.36
N GLU A 67 -3.89 18.04 -16.61
CA GLU A 67 -5.07 18.84 -16.95
C GLU A 67 -6.34 18.33 -16.24
N ILE A 68 -6.50 17.03 -16.12
CA ILE A 68 -7.62 16.42 -15.40
C ILE A 68 -7.50 16.69 -13.88
N LEU A 69 -6.33 16.43 -13.31
CA LEU A 69 -6.10 16.57 -11.87
C LEU A 69 -6.21 18.03 -11.36
N LYS A 70 -5.83 19.01 -12.17
CA LYS A 70 -5.99 20.46 -11.89
C LYS A 70 -7.42 20.87 -11.57
N LYS A 71 -8.43 20.11 -12.00
CA LYS A 71 -9.84 20.38 -11.66
C LYS A 71 -10.13 20.28 -10.14
N LYS A 72 -9.29 19.58 -9.39
CA LYS A 72 -9.38 19.44 -7.93
C LYS A 72 -8.42 20.41 -7.24
N LYS A 73 -8.89 21.60 -6.91
CA LYS A 73 -8.08 22.74 -6.40
C LYS A 73 -7.21 22.42 -5.17
N ASN A 74 -7.65 21.51 -4.30
CA ASN A 74 -6.97 21.19 -3.06
C ASN A 74 -6.16 19.89 -3.14
N LEU A 75 -6.17 19.19 -4.28
CA LEU A 75 -5.42 17.96 -4.48
C LEU A 75 -3.94 18.29 -4.67
N ARG A 76 -3.09 17.67 -3.86
CA ARG A 76 -1.65 17.77 -3.99
C ARG A 76 -1.14 16.70 -4.95
N VAL A 77 -0.44 17.11 -6.00
CA VAL A 77 0.14 16.21 -7.02
C VAL A 77 1.66 16.36 -6.95
N ILE A 78 2.35 15.27 -6.63
CA ILE A 78 3.79 15.25 -6.39
C ILE A 78 4.47 14.30 -7.37
N SER A 79 5.35 14.84 -8.21
CA SER A 79 6.25 14.05 -9.04
C SER A 79 7.58 13.85 -8.31
N VAL A 80 8.03 12.58 -8.21
CA VAL A 80 9.28 12.20 -7.52
C VAL A 80 10.39 11.77 -8.48
N GLY A 81 10.13 11.81 -9.79
CA GLY A 81 11.08 11.36 -10.81
C GLY A 81 11.17 9.82 -10.89
N LYS A 82 11.95 9.34 -11.86
CA LYS A 82 12.10 7.90 -12.13
C LYS A 82 12.85 7.15 -11.03
N GLU A 83 13.77 7.80 -10.36
CA GLU A 83 14.56 7.20 -9.28
C GLU A 83 13.80 7.11 -7.97
N GLY A 84 12.67 7.83 -7.86
CA GLY A 84 11.87 7.89 -6.65
C GLY A 84 12.63 8.55 -5.48
N LEU A 85 12.09 8.41 -4.29
CA LEU A 85 12.73 8.85 -3.05
C LEU A 85 13.61 7.72 -2.51
N GLN A 86 14.91 7.75 -2.80
CA GLN A 86 15.88 6.84 -2.19
C GLN A 86 16.33 7.41 -0.84
N ASP A 87 15.88 6.81 0.21
CA ASP A 87 16.18 7.21 1.57
C ASP A 87 16.67 5.99 2.37
N HIS A 88 17.93 6.02 2.76
CA HIS A 88 18.57 4.91 3.48
C HIS A 88 18.45 5.03 4.99
N TYR A 89 18.14 6.23 5.49
CA TYR A 89 18.09 6.51 6.92
C TYR A 89 16.79 7.21 7.29
N SER A 90 16.36 7.00 8.53
CA SER A 90 15.28 7.77 9.15
C SER A 90 15.82 8.57 10.33
N ILE A 91 15.34 9.81 10.42
CA ILE A 91 15.65 10.71 11.53
C ILE A 91 14.34 11.06 12.22
N LYS A 92 14.30 10.90 13.53
CA LYS A 92 13.15 11.25 14.35
C LYS A 92 13.59 12.15 15.49
N SER A 93 12.98 13.32 15.61
CA SER A 93 13.23 14.20 16.76
C SER A 93 12.66 13.62 18.03
N ILE A 94 13.41 13.72 19.11
CA ILE A 94 13.02 13.38 20.48
C ILE A 94 13.42 14.50 21.42
N ALA A 95 12.91 14.47 22.66
CA ALA A 95 13.36 15.44 23.66
C ALA A 95 14.86 15.34 23.88
N GLY A 96 15.58 16.44 23.60
CA GLY A 96 17.03 16.53 23.78
C GLY A 96 17.90 15.97 22.66
N GLY A 97 17.33 15.55 21.51
CA GLY A 97 18.14 15.02 20.41
C GLY A 97 17.36 14.41 19.25
N TYR A 98 18.01 13.48 18.58
CA TYR A 98 17.44 12.78 17.43
C TYR A 98 17.73 11.28 17.50
N LEU A 99 16.77 10.47 17.10
CA LEU A 99 16.99 9.06 16.76
C LEU A 99 17.40 9.00 15.29
N TYR A 100 18.55 8.41 15.01
CA TYR A 100 19.06 8.17 13.66
C TYR A 100 19.16 6.67 13.44
N GLN A 101 18.49 6.17 12.42
CA GLN A 101 18.36 4.74 12.18
C GLN A 101 18.44 4.44 10.69
N GLN A 102 19.17 3.39 10.33
CA GLN A 102 19.10 2.83 8.99
C GLN A 102 17.69 2.28 8.75
N LYS A 103 17.11 2.61 7.59
CA LYS A 103 15.81 2.03 7.21
C LYS A 103 15.95 0.55 6.90
N ASP A 104 14.94 -0.21 7.27
CA ASP A 104 14.80 -1.61 6.88
C ASP A 104 14.42 -1.68 5.39
N ASN A 105 15.43 -1.62 4.54
CA ASN A 105 15.30 -1.77 3.09
C ASN A 105 15.60 -3.20 2.62
N GLN A 106 15.87 -4.13 3.56
CA GLN A 106 16.11 -5.52 3.22
C GLN A 106 14.82 -6.16 2.70
N GLN A 107 14.86 -6.64 1.47
CA GLN A 107 13.71 -7.34 0.88
C GLN A 107 13.55 -8.77 1.38
N GLY A 108 14.48 -9.26 2.20
CA GLY A 108 14.53 -10.66 2.62
C GLY A 108 14.75 -11.61 1.43
N GLU A 109 15.52 -12.65 1.63
CA GLU A 109 15.70 -13.70 0.60
C GLU A 109 14.53 -14.68 0.71
N LEU A 110 13.34 -14.25 0.30
CA LEU A 110 12.12 -15.06 0.38
C LEU A 110 12.24 -16.37 -0.41
N GLU A 111 13.12 -16.41 -1.41
CA GLU A 111 13.42 -17.58 -2.22
C GLU A 111 14.16 -18.70 -1.43
N LYS A 112 14.78 -18.34 -0.31
CA LYS A 112 15.51 -19.28 0.57
C LYS A 112 14.67 -19.77 1.75
N LEU A 113 13.40 -19.39 1.83
CA LEU A 113 12.53 -19.83 2.92
C LEU A 113 12.18 -21.30 2.80
N GLU A 114 12.27 -22.00 3.93
CA GLU A 114 11.85 -23.38 4.04
C GLU A 114 10.45 -23.50 4.65
N THR A 115 9.64 -24.38 4.08
CA THR A 115 8.34 -24.69 4.67
C THR A 115 8.55 -25.68 5.82
N VAL A 116 8.38 -25.20 7.06
CA VAL A 116 8.55 -26.00 8.29
C VAL A 116 7.26 -26.72 8.73
N THR A 117 6.15 -26.49 8.05
CA THR A 117 4.87 -27.15 8.29
C THR A 117 4.69 -28.38 7.39
N HIS A 118 3.76 -29.27 7.75
CA HIS A 118 3.45 -30.46 6.92
C HIS A 118 2.84 -30.09 5.57
N THR A 119 2.02 -29.04 5.51
CA THR A 119 1.42 -28.56 4.28
C THR A 119 2.42 -27.70 3.52
N LYS A 120 2.71 -28.09 2.28
CA LYS A 120 3.55 -27.30 1.37
C LYS A 120 2.72 -26.24 0.67
N LEU A 121 3.34 -25.10 0.42
CA LEU A 121 2.72 -23.97 -0.30
C LEU A 121 2.56 -24.29 -1.79
N LYS A 122 1.43 -23.88 -2.34
CA LYS A 122 1.25 -23.76 -3.79
C LYS A 122 1.96 -22.51 -4.29
N GLN A 123 2.23 -22.45 -5.60
CA GLN A 123 2.91 -21.30 -6.20
C GLN A 123 2.15 -19.98 -5.99
N SER A 124 0.82 -20.00 -6.09
CA SER A 124 -0.03 -18.82 -5.84
C SER A 124 0.02 -18.36 -4.39
N GLU A 125 0.07 -19.30 -3.43
CA GLU A 125 0.20 -18.97 -2.01
C GLU A 125 1.58 -18.39 -1.70
N PHE A 126 2.63 -18.87 -2.37
CA PHE A 126 3.96 -18.30 -2.24
C PHE A 126 4.02 -16.85 -2.75
N GLN A 127 3.40 -16.56 -3.90
CA GLN A 127 3.29 -15.20 -4.43
C GLN A 127 2.51 -14.28 -3.48
N ALA A 128 1.41 -14.77 -2.91
CA ALA A 128 0.63 -14.05 -1.93
C ALA A 128 1.46 -13.73 -0.66
N LEU A 129 2.24 -14.69 -0.16
CA LEU A 129 3.15 -14.48 0.97
C LEU A 129 4.25 -13.47 0.66
N GLN A 130 4.83 -13.51 -0.54
CA GLN A 130 5.82 -12.52 -0.97
C GLN A 130 5.25 -11.10 -0.98
N LEU A 131 4.02 -10.94 -1.48
CA LEU A 131 3.34 -9.65 -1.44
C LEU A 131 3.03 -9.23 0.00
N GLY A 132 2.44 -10.11 0.79
CA GLY A 132 2.12 -9.86 2.19
C GLY A 132 3.35 -9.45 3.00
N TRP A 133 4.49 -10.10 2.79
CA TRP A 133 5.76 -9.77 3.42
C TRP A 133 6.23 -8.35 3.11
N LYS A 134 6.16 -7.95 1.83
CA LYS A 134 6.50 -6.59 1.41
C LYS A 134 5.56 -5.53 1.99
N LEU A 135 4.30 -5.86 2.17
CA LEU A 135 3.29 -4.93 2.67
C LEU A 135 3.33 -4.77 4.18
N VAL A 136 3.46 -5.88 4.94
CA VAL A 136 3.35 -5.86 6.41
C VAL A 136 4.43 -5.00 7.08
N ARG A 137 5.61 -4.86 6.49
CA ARG A 137 6.67 -4.00 7.01
C ARG A 137 6.27 -2.52 7.07
N ASN A 138 5.30 -2.11 6.26
CA ASN A 138 4.78 -0.74 6.23
C ASN A 138 3.56 -0.55 7.13
N VAL A 139 3.16 -1.57 7.89
CA VAL A 139 2.01 -1.55 8.78
C VAL A 139 2.47 -1.42 10.23
N LYS A 140 1.83 -0.54 10.98
CA LYS A 140 2.14 -0.34 12.40
C LYS A 140 1.83 -1.60 13.22
N SER A 141 2.78 -1.99 14.06
CA SER A 141 2.70 -3.16 14.93
C SER A 141 1.69 -2.95 16.08
N ASN A 142 0.99 -3.98 16.56
CA ASN A 142 0.93 -5.31 15.98
C ASN A 142 0.21 -5.25 14.64
N ALA A 143 0.80 -5.93 13.66
CA ALA A 143 0.36 -5.86 12.26
C ALA A 143 0.02 -7.24 11.72
N ILE A 144 -1.13 -7.35 11.07
CA ILE A 144 -1.55 -8.52 10.28
C ILE A 144 -2.03 -8.03 8.93
N VAL A 145 -1.60 -8.69 7.87
CA VAL A 145 -2.09 -8.47 6.51
C VAL A 145 -2.57 -9.80 5.91
N PHE A 146 -3.64 -9.73 5.14
CA PHE A 146 -4.06 -10.77 4.22
C PHE A 146 -3.87 -10.26 2.79
N ALA A 147 -3.28 -11.08 1.94
CA ALA A 147 -3.03 -10.75 0.55
C ALA A 147 -3.24 -11.99 -0.34
N ASN A 148 -3.60 -11.76 -1.58
CA ASN A 148 -3.43 -12.73 -2.66
C ASN A 148 -2.17 -12.37 -3.49
N SER A 149 -2.02 -12.89 -4.69
CA SER A 149 -0.85 -12.64 -5.55
C SER A 149 -0.70 -11.20 -6.02
N ASP A 150 -1.78 -10.42 -6.04
CA ASP A 150 -1.84 -9.11 -6.69
C ASP A 150 -2.61 -8.02 -5.93
N GLN A 151 -3.12 -8.33 -4.73
CA GLN A 151 -3.92 -7.41 -3.94
C GLN A 151 -3.74 -7.60 -2.44
N LEU A 152 -3.75 -6.51 -1.69
CA LEU A 152 -4.01 -6.50 -0.25
C LEU A 152 -5.49 -6.75 -0.03
N LEU A 153 -5.85 -7.79 0.71
CA LEU A 153 -7.24 -8.15 1.00
C LEU A 153 -7.73 -7.52 2.29
N GLY A 154 -6.88 -7.48 3.31
CA GLY A 154 -7.24 -6.90 4.59
C GLY A 154 -6.06 -6.58 5.46
N VAL A 155 -6.22 -5.60 6.33
CA VAL A 155 -5.17 -5.13 7.22
C VAL A 155 -5.71 -4.88 8.63
N GLY A 156 -4.97 -5.36 9.62
CA GLY A 156 -5.14 -4.98 11.03
C GLY A 156 -3.84 -4.36 11.52
N ALA A 157 -3.90 -3.11 11.95
CA ALA A 157 -2.73 -2.29 12.27
C ALA A 157 -2.80 -1.68 13.65
N GLY A 158 -1.65 -1.57 14.33
CA GLY A 158 -1.47 -0.75 15.52
C GLY A 158 -2.22 -1.21 16.76
N GLN A 159 -2.54 -2.50 16.89
CA GLN A 159 -3.25 -3.05 18.03
C GLN A 159 -2.28 -3.55 19.12
N MET A 160 -2.68 -3.42 20.39
CA MET A 160 -1.92 -3.97 21.50
C MET A 160 -1.90 -5.51 21.47
N SER A 161 -2.98 -6.12 21.04
CA SER A 161 -3.10 -7.56 20.87
C SER A 161 -3.00 -7.97 19.40
N ARG A 162 -2.14 -8.96 19.12
CA ARG A 162 -2.01 -9.51 17.76
C ARG A 162 -3.31 -10.13 17.28
N ILE A 163 -4.05 -10.78 18.17
CA ILE A 163 -5.35 -11.39 17.83
C ILE A 163 -6.39 -10.34 17.42
N ASP A 164 -6.32 -9.14 17.98
CA ASP A 164 -7.23 -8.05 17.59
C ASP A 164 -6.89 -7.55 16.20
N SER A 165 -5.59 -7.48 15.84
CA SER A 165 -5.17 -7.20 14.46
C SER A 165 -5.70 -8.25 13.48
N VAL A 166 -5.69 -9.55 13.86
CA VAL A 166 -6.29 -10.61 13.02
C VAL A 166 -7.79 -10.38 12.84
N LYS A 167 -8.52 -10.15 13.93
CA LYS A 167 -9.97 -9.92 13.88
C LYS A 167 -10.33 -8.71 13.01
N ILE A 168 -9.58 -7.62 13.15
CA ILE A 168 -9.78 -6.42 12.34
C ILE A 168 -9.52 -6.73 10.85
N ALA A 169 -8.43 -7.40 10.52
CA ALA A 169 -8.11 -7.74 9.14
C ALA A 169 -9.19 -8.63 8.52
N VAL A 170 -9.65 -9.69 9.22
CA VAL A 170 -10.72 -10.59 8.76
C VAL A 170 -12.02 -9.81 8.55
N ARG A 171 -12.41 -8.98 9.52
CA ARG A 171 -13.63 -8.16 9.41
C ARG A 171 -13.58 -7.25 8.17
N LYS A 172 -12.43 -6.59 7.91
CA LYS A 172 -12.25 -5.72 6.74
C LYS A 172 -12.39 -6.48 5.42
N VAL A 173 -11.85 -7.69 5.32
CA VAL A 173 -12.04 -8.55 4.15
C VAL A 173 -13.51 -8.83 3.92
N SER A 174 -14.24 -9.21 4.99
CA SER A 174 -15.67 -9.51 4.92
C SER A 174 -16.51 -8.29 4.54
N GLU A 175 -16.24 -7.13 5.16
CA GLU A 175 -16.94 -5.86 4.88
C GLU A 175 -16.72 -5.38 3.42
N ALA A 176 -15.55 -5.66 2.85
CA ALA A 176 -15.23 -5.36 1.45
C ALA A 176 -15.80 -6.38 0.45
N GLY A 177 -16.42 -7.46 0.92
CA GLY A 177 -16.92 -8.54 0.06
C GLY A 177 -15.82 -9.35 -0.62
N LEU A 178 -14.59 -9.32 -0.08
CA LEU A 178 -13.47 -10.09 -0.58
C LEU A 178 -13.42 -11.48 0.09
N ASN A 179 -12.71 -12.42 -0.55
CA ASN A 179 -12.49 -13.76 -0.04
C ASN A 179 -11.04 -13.95 0.41
N LEU A 180 -10.86 -14.68 1.53
CA LEU A 180 -9.54 -15.11 2.04
C LEU A 180 -9.08 -16.39 1.35
#